data_5be0141a0734cfa5ddf3581e90d0cc91
#
_entry.id   5be0141a0734cfa5ddf3581e90d0cc91
#
_cell.length_a   1.000
_cell.length_b   1.000
_cell.length_c   1.000
_cell.angle_alpha   90.00
_cell.angle_beta   90.00
_cell.angle_gamma   90.00
#
_symmetry.space_group_name_H-M   'P 1'
#
loop_
_entity.id
_entity.type
_entity.pdbx_description
1 polymer ?
#
loop_
_entity_poly.entity_id
_entity_poly.type
_entity_poly.pdbx_seq_one_letter_code
_entity_poly.pdbx_strand_id
1 'polypeptide(L)'
;MEFLQSPDGAAALAEVDGFALTTSTRLADIGRARTRFGSHVALLVETVLLRRKAAAKLPGTENWFFTDDALQQATPRAVAAHRATRLKDRHVHDVTCSIGAELDAVAGTAATVIGSDLDSVRLLMAQHNVPGAAVLRADALVPCTRGTVVLADPARRSGGRRTHDPAALEPPLPDLIDAYRGRDLAVKCAPGLDFDRLGWDGEVEVVSLDGGVREACLWSPGLSGAGVTRRASVLGSDGTAWTVTDAEDDDIPERAPGEWIIDPDGAVVRAGLVRHYAARHGLWQLDPRIAYLTGDSVPDGVRGFRILEQVKYSEKSLRQELARHDCGVAEILVRGVDVDPAVLRPKLKLRGSRSLSVVITRIGRAGVAFICASRP
;
A
#
# COMPACT_ATOMS: atom_id res chain seq x y z
N MET A 1 22.15 -13.58 -16.68
CA MET A 1 21.59 -14.56 -15.71
C MET A 1 22.51 -15.77 -15.53
N GLU A 2 22.93 -16.47 -16.59
CA GLU A 2 23.79 -17.67 -16.49
C GLU A 2 25.01 -17.49 -15.58
N PHE A 3 25.78 -16.40 -15.77
CA PHE A 3 26.91 -16.10 -14.91
C PHE A 3 26.53 -15.96 -13.43
N LEU A 4 25.45 -15.21 -13.11
CA LEU A 4 25.03 -15.00 -11.73
C LEU A 4 24.59 -16.29 -11.00
N GLN A 5 24.11 -17.26 -11.77
CA GLN A 5 23.66 -18.57 -11.27
C GLN A 5 24.80 -19.61 -11.21
N SER A 6 25.97 -19.30 -11.78
CA SER A 6 27.13 -20.18 -11.71
C SER A 6 27.83 -20.10 -10.33
N PRO A 7 28.61 -21.12 -9.95
CA PRO A 7 29.42 -21.08 -8.72
C PRO A 7 30.36 -19.88 -8.67
N ASP A 8 30.95 -19.51 -9.81
CA ASP A 8 31.86 -18.33 -9.93
C ASP A 8 31.08 -17.03 -9.72
N GLY A 9 29.90 -16.92 -10.28
CA GLY A 9 29.03 -15.76 -10.11
C GLY A 9 28.54 -15.63 -8.66
N ALA A 10 28.20 -16.72 -8.01
CA ALA A 10 27.83 -16.72 -6.59
C ALA A 10 28.98 -16.27 -5.68
N ALA A 11 30.20 -16.76 -5.94
CA ALA A 11 31.40 -16.33 -5.23
C ALA A 11 31.71 -14.84 -5.47
N ALA A 12 31.57 -14.37 -6.71
CA ALA A 12 31.78 -12.97 -7.07
C ALA A 12 30.74 -12.05 -6.39
N LEU A 13 29.46 -12.47 -6.33
CA LEU A 13 28.42 -11.72 -5.61
C LEU A 13 28.71 -11.60 -4.12
N ALA A 14 29.13 -12.69 -3.47
CA ALA A 14 29.50 -12.68 -2.06
C ALA A 14 30.68 -11.73 -1.78
N GLU A 15 31.66 -11.69 -2.67
CA GLU A 15 32.78 -10.76 -2.53
C GLU A 15 32.37 -9.30 -2.73
N VAL A 16 31.56 -8.99 -3.75
CA VAL A 16 31.06 -7.62 -4.01
C VAL A 16 30.09 -7.18 -2.90
N ASP A 17 29.34 -8.09 -2.31
CA ASP A 17 28.48 -7.78 -1.16
C ASP A 17 29.27 -7.41 0.10
N GLY A 18 30.53 -7.84 0.22
CA GLY A 18 31.46 -7.37 1.25
C GLY A 18 31.91 -5.91 1.07
N PHE A 19 31.65 -5.26 -0.06
CA PHE A 19 32.01 -3.86 -0.29
C PHE A 19 30.92 -2.93 0.28
N ALA A 20 31.31 -1.77 0.81
CA ALA A 20 30.39 -0.82 1.40
C ALA A 20 29.40 -0.23 0.38
N LEU A 21 29.85 0.07 -0.83
CA LEU A 21 29.08 0.64 -1.95
C LEU A 21 28.26 1.88 -1.57
N THR A 22 28.74 2.65 -0.57
CA THR A 22 28.12 3.91 -0.14
C THR A 22 28.38 5.03 -1.16
N THR A 23 27.69 6.16 -1.02
CA THR A 23 27.92 7.32 -1.89
C THR A 23 29.39 7.75 -1.90
N SER A 24 30.12 7.64 -0.78
CA SER A 24 31.52 8.04 -0.66
C SER A 24 32.52 6.97 -1.17
N THR A 25 32.17 5.68 -1.08
CA THR A 25 33.11 4.58 -1.44
C THR A 25 32.83 3.96 -2.81
N ARG A 26 31.66 4.22 -3.40
CA ARG A 26 31.17 3.52 -4.60
C ARG A 26 32.15 3.49 -5.76
N LEU A 27 32.79 4.62 -6.07
CA LEU A 27 33.75 4.68 -7.19
C LEU A 27 34.99 3.80 -6.95
N ALA A 28 35.54 3.83 -5.74
CA ALA A 28 36.68 3.00 -5.36
C ALA A 28 36.31 1.52 -5.34
N ASP A 29 35.14 1.19 -4.80
CA ASP A 29 34.62 -0.17 -4.73
C ASP A 29 34.36 -0.76 -6.13
N ILE A 30 33.75 0.02 -7.04
CA ILE A 30 33.56 -0.37 -8.45
C ILE A 30 34.93 -0.56 -9.14
N GLY A 31 35.90 0.30 -8.84
CA GLY A 31 37.26 0.17 -9.37
C GLY A 31 37.92 -1.16 -8.97
N ARG A 32 37.82 -1.53 -7.68
CA ARG A 32 38.33 -2.81 -7.17
C ARG A 32 37.59 -4.00 -7.81
N ALA A 33 36.28 -3.96 -7.87
CA ALA A 33 35.47 -5.01 -8.50
C ALA A 33 35.81 -5.16 -9.99
N ARG A 34 36.07 -4.05 -10.72
CA ARG A 34 36.40 -4.07 -12.16
C ARG A 34 37.72 -4.77 -12.43
N THR A 35 38.72 -4.53 -11.60
CA THR A 35 40.04 -5.19 -11.74
C THR A 35 39.88 -6.71 -11.60
N ARG A 36 38.97 -7.19 -10.77
CA ARG A 36 38.79 -8.62 -10.49
C ARG A 36 37.79 -9.32 -11.41
N PHE A 37 36.68 -8.67 -11.72
CA PHE A 37 35.53 -9.30 -12.40
C PHE A 37 35.28 -8.76 -13.81
N GLY A 38 36.11 -7.82 -14.28
CA GLY A 38 36.08 -7.35 -15.66
C GLY A 38 34.73 -6.81 -16.11
N SER A 39 34.17 -7.39 -17.18
CA SER A 39 32.87 -6.99 -17.76
C SER A 39 31.67 -7.28 -16.88
N HIS A 40 31.79 -8.20 -15.90
CA HIS A 40 30.68 -8.56 -15.01
C HIS A 40 30.43 -7.55 -13.88
N VAL A 41 31.32 -6.55 -13.68
CA VAL A 41 31.25 -5.63 -12.55
C VAL A 41 29.91 -4.89 -12.45
N ALA A 42 29.36 -4.40 -13.56
CA ALA A 42 28.10 -3.66 -13.57
C ALA A 42 26.95 -4.53 -13.06
N LEU A 43 26.84 -5.75 -13.57
CA LEU A 43 25.83 -6.72 -13.19
C LEU A 43 25.94 -7.13 -11.71
N LEU A 44 27.16 -7.38 -11.21
CA LEU A 44 27.40 -7.75 -9.81
C LEU A 44 27.01 -6.61 -8.85
N VAL A 45 27.49 -5.40 -9.12
CA VAL A 45 27.20 -4.22 -8.27
C VAL A 45 25.71 -3.89 -8.26
N GLU A 46 25.06 -3.92 -9.43
CA GLU A 46 23.62 -3.69 -9.54
C GLU A 46 22.84 -4.73 -8.73
N THR A 47 23.17 -6.03 -8.87
CA THR A 47 22.50 -7.12 -8.14
C THR A 47 22.62 -6.91 -6.62
N VAL A 48 23.82 -6.61 -6.12
CA VAL A 48 24.05 -6.37 -4.69
C VAL A 48 23.25 -5.15 -4.20
N LEU A 49 23.27 -4.05 -4.93
CA LEU A 49 22.53 -2.83 -4.55
C LEU A 49 21.02 -3.06 -4.55
N LEU A 50 20.49 -3.81 -5.52
CA LEU A 50 19.07 -4.15 -5.58
C LEU A 50 18.66 -5.08 -4.43
N ARG A 51 19.47 -6.07 -4.07
CA ARG A 51 19.24 -6.93 -2.90
C ARG A 51 19.18 -6.12 -1.60
N ARG A 52 20.12 -5.20 -1.40
CA ARG A 52 20.11 -4.30 -0.22
C ARG A 52 18.89 -3.38 -0.20
N LYS A 53 18.49 -2.85 -1.36
CA LYS A 53 17.27 -2.04 -1.51
C LYS A 53 16.01 -2.86 -1.23
N ALA A 54 16.01 -4.14 -1.60
CA ALA A 54 14.88 -5.05 -1.40
C ALA A 54 14.64 -5.42 0.07
N ALA A 55 15.67 -5.48 0.90
CA ALA A 55 15.64 -6.05 2.24
C ALA A 55 14.50 -5.50 3.13
N ALA A 56 14.20 -4.20 3.08
CA ALA A 56 13.13 -3.59 3.86
C ALA A 56 11.71 -3.92 3.32
N LYS A 57 11.57 -4.12 2.01
CA LYS A 57 10.28 -4.34 1.34
C LYS A 57 9.95 -5.84 1.22
N LEU A 58 10.98 -6.63 0.96
CA LEU A 58 10.94 -8.06 0.69
C LEU A 58 11.97 -8.78 1.58
N PRO A 59 11.78 -8.84 2.90
CA PRO A 59 12.69 -9.57 3.79
C PRO A 59 12.74 -11.06 3.43
N GLY A 60 13.90 -11.68 3.54
CA GLY A 60 14.12 -13.09 3.21
C GLY A 60 14.41 -13.35 1.71
N THR A 61 14.75 -12.29 0.96
CA THR A 61 15.03 -12.36 -0.49
C THR A 61 16.49 -12.03 -0.82
N GLU A 62 17.42 -12.33 0.09
CA GLU A 62 18.84 -11.98 -0.03
C GLU A 62 19.51 -12.62 -1.25
N ASN A 63 18.97 -13.76 -1.72
CA ASN A 63 19.48 -14.48 -2.89
C ASN A 63 18.72 -14.22 -4.19
N TRP A 64 17.69 -13.37 -4.15
CA TRP A 64 16.87 -13.10 -5.33
C TRP A 64 17.58 -12.24 -6.36
N PHE A 65 17.10 -12.34 -7.60
CA PHE A 65 17.45 -11.44 -8.68
C PHE A 65 16.32 -10.45 -8.95
N PHE A 66 16.71 -9.21 -9.18
CA PHE A 66 15.79 -8.09 -9.39
C PHE A 66 16.17 -7.29 -10.62
N THR A 67 15.21 -6.66 -11.26
CA THR A 67 15.42 -5.41 -11.98
C THR A 67 14.96 -4.26 -11.09
N ASP A 68 15.48 -3.04 -11.26
CA ASP A 68 15.05 -1.89 -10.45
C ASP A 68 13.55 -1.61 -10.60
N ASP A 69 13.04 -1.70 -11.84
CA ASP A 69 11.62 -1.52 -12.16
C ASP A 69 10.74 -2.57 -11.46
N ALA A 70 11.09 -3.86 -11.58
CA ALA A 70 10.33 -4.92 -10.93
C ALA A 70 10.35 -4.79 -9.40
N LEU A 71 11.48 -4.41 -8.80
CA LEU A 71 11.57 -4.17 -7.36
C LEU A 71 10.73 -2.97 -6.91
N GLN A 72 10.69 -1.88 -7.69
CA GLN A 72 9.82 -0.74 -7.39
C GLN A 72 8.34 -1.14 -7.38
N GLN A 73 7.92 -1.96 -8.34
CA GLN A 73 6.53 -2.41 -8.50
C GLN A 73 6.13 -3.54 -7.56
N ALA A 74 7.08 -4.36 -7.09
CA ALA A 74 6.79 -5.51 -6.23
C ALA A 74 5.95 -5.11 -5.00
N THR A 75 4.98 -5.95 -4.65
CA THR A 75 4.18 -5.80 -3.42
C THR A 75 5.04 -6.02 -2.18
N PRO A 76 4.90 -5.22 -1.11
CA PRO A 76 5.53 -5.53 0.18
C PRO A 76 5.14 -6.93 0.67
N ARG A 77 6.10 -7.68 1.23
CA ARG A 77 5.88 -9.09 1.62
C ARG A 77 4.68 -9.27 2.55
N ALA A 78 4.47 -8.38 3.52
CA ALA A 78 3.33 -8.44 4.42
C ALA A 78 1.98 -8.33 3.70
N VAL A 79 1.89 -7.49 2.66
CA VAL A 79 0.66 -7.31 1.87
C VAL A 79 0.43 -8.52 0.96
N ALA A 80 1.47 -9.05 0.32
CA ALA A 80 1.37 -10.25 -0.50
C ALA A 80 0.99 -11.49 0.35
N ALA A 81 1.57 -11.63 1.56
CA ALA A 81 1.23 -12.69 2.50
C ALA A 81 -0.24 -12.60 2.97
N HIS A 82 -0.73 -11.38 3.24
CA HIS A 82 -2.14 -11.18 3.57
C HIS A 82 -3.06 -11.66 2.44
N ARG A 83 -2.77 -11.30 1.18
CA ARG A 83 -3.52 -11.77 0.00
C ARG A 83 -3.45 -13.29 -0.13
N ALA A 84 -2.28 -13.89 0.10
CA ALA A 84 -2.07 -15.33 0.01
C ALA A 84 -2.94 -16.12 1.00
N THR A 85 -3.30 -15.56 2.16
CA THR A 85 -4.21 -16.24 3.11
C THR A 85 -5.57 -16.54 2.50
N ARG A 86 -6.08 -15.68 1.61
CA ARG A 86 -7.36 -15.86 0.92
C ARG A 86 -7.27 -16.86 -0.24
N LEU A 87 -6.07 -17.17 -0.69
CA LEU A 87 -5.78 -18.13 -1.76
C LEU A 87 -5.31 -19.49 -1.22
N LYS A 88 -5.39 -19.69 0.11
CA LYS A 88 -4.99 -20.93 0.77
C LYS A 88 -5.73 -22.13 0.18
N ASP A 89 -4.99 -23.23 -0.03
CA ASP A 89 -5.48 -24.51 -0.58
C ASP A 89 -6.10 -24.42 -1.99
N ARG A 90 -5.92 -23.28 -2.68
CA ARG A 90 -6.37 -23.10 -4.09
C ARG A 90 -5.26 -23.44 -5.07
N HIS A 91 -5.63 -23.81 -6.28
CA HIS A 91 -4.72 -23.82 -7.42
C HIS A 91 -4.67 -22.40 -7.98
N VAL A 92 -3.51 -21.77 -8.06
CA VAL A 92 -3.36 -20.35 -8.43
C VAL A 92 -2.49 -20.20 -9.67
N HIS A 93 -2.91 -19.36 -10.60
CA HIS A 93 -2.12 -18.93 -11.75
C HIS A 93 -1.96 -17.40 -11.70
N ASP A 94 -0.75 -16.93 -11.38
CA ASP A 94 -0.38 -15.52 -11.51
C ASP A 94 -0.01 -15.25 -12.97
N VAL A 95 -0.88 -14.53 -13.68
CA VAL A 95 -0.75 -14.28 -15.13
C VAL A 95 0.14 -13.08 -15.47
N THR A 96 0.69 -12.43 -14.45
CA THR A 96 1.60 -11.27 -14.55
C THR A 96 2.73 -11.38 -13.54
N CYS A 97 3.31 -12.59 -13.41
CA CYS A 97 4.13 -12.96 -12.25
C CYS A 97 5.45 -12.17 -12.11
N SER A 98 5.89 -11.48 -13.15
CA SER A 98 7.14 -10.70 -13.15
C SER A 98 8.31 -11.53 -12.58
N ILE A 99 8.97 -11.05 -11.53
CA ILE A 99 10.11 -11.72 -10.86
C ILE A 99 9.69 -12.70 -9.76
N GLY A 100 8.40 -12.96 -9.59
CA GLY A 100 7.87 -13.96 -8.67
C GLY A 100 7.55 -13.47 -7.26
N ALA A 101 7.42 -12.16 -7.00
CA ALA A 101 7.15 -11.65 -5.67
C ALA A 101 5.79 -12.12 -5.10
N GLU A 102 4.76 -12.16 -5.91
CA GLU A 102 3.45 -12.72 -5.53
C GLU A 102 3.48 -14.25 -5.47
N LEU A 103 4.21 -14.89 -6.41
CA LEU A 103 4.36 -16.35 -6.42
C LEU A 103 4.96 -16.88 -5.12
N ASP A 104 5.97 -16.21 -4.58
CA ASP A 104 6.62 -16.61 -3.31
C ASP A 104 5.62 -16.59 -2.14
N ALA A 105 4.83 -15.52 -2.04
CA ALA A 105 3.84 -15.41 -0.98
C ALA A 105 2.75 -16.50 -1.09
N VAL A 106 2.28 -16.76 -2.31
CA VAL A 106 1.20 -17.72 -2.59
C VAL A 106 1.71 -19.16 -2.50
N ALA A 107 2.95 -19.46 -2.92
CA ALA A 107 3.53 -20.80 -2.90
C ALA A 107 3.56 -21.43 -1.50
N GLY A 108 3.63 -20.61 -0.44
CA GLY A 108 3.60 -21.10 0.94
C GLY A 108 2.21 -21.55 1.43
N THR A 109 1.13 -21.23 0.72
CA THR A 109 -0.26 -21.46 1.18
C THR A 109 -1.14 -22.15 0.15
N ALA A 110 -0.92 -21.94 -1.14
CA ALA A 110 -1.73 -22.53 -2.22
C ALA A 110 -1.44 -24.02 -2.41
N ALA A 111 -2.40 -24.76 -2.96
CA ALA A 111 -2.23 -26.16 -3.33
C ALA A 111 -1.23 -26.34 -4.50
N THR A 112 -1.28 -25.45 -5.47
CA THR A 112 -0.29 -25.31 -6.56
C THR A 112 -0.21 -23.87 -7.02
N VAL A 113 0.98 -23.47 -7.48
CA VAL A 113 1.19 -22.15 -8.05
C VAL A 113 1.88 -22.22 -9.41
N ILE A 114 1.37 -21.45 -10.35
CA ILE A 114 1.91 -21.29 -11.69
C ILE A 114 2.09 -19.79 -11.92
N GLY A 115 3.19 -19.39 -12.55
CA GLY A 115 3.43 -18.02 -12.98
C GLY A 115 3.55 -17.89 -14.48
N SER A 116 3.04 -16.82 -15.06
CA SER A 116 3.34 -16.47 -16.45
C SER A 116 3.62 -14.97 -16.61
N ASP A 117 4.46 -14.66 -17.59
CA ASP A 117 4.79 -13.29 -17.99
C ASP A 117 5.20 -13.29 -19.47
N LEU A 118 5.18 -12.13 -20.13
CA LEU A 118 5.70 -11.96 -21.49
C LEU A 118 7.23 -11.82 -21.52
N ASP A 119 7.81 -11.28 -20.44
CA ASP A 119 9.25 -10.99 -20.32
C ASP A 119 10.02 -12.25 -19.88
N SER A 120 10.78 -12.81 -20.81
CA SER A 120 11.59 -14.01 -20.57
C SER A 120 12.70 -13.80 -19.51
N VAL A 121 13.22 -12.57 -19.34
CA VAL A 121 14.24 -12.29 -18.33
C VAL A 121 13.59 -12.29 -16.94
N ARG A 122 12.43 -11.68 -16.79
CA ARG A 122 11.65 -11.74 -15.55
C ARG A 122 11.27 -13.16 -15.17
N LEU A 123 10.88 -14.00 -16.16
CA LEU A 123 10.58 -15.42 -15.91
C LEU A 123 11.81 -16.21 -15.44
N LEU A 124 12.99 -15.97 -15.99
CA LEU A 124 14.23 -16.60 -15.49
C LEU A 124 14.54 -16.17 -14.06
N MET A 125 14.24 -14.91 -13.70
CA MET A 125 14.36 -14.43 -12.33
C MET A 125 13.30 -15.10 -11.44
N ALA A 126 12.04 -15.17 -11.86
CA ALA A 126 10.96 -15.82 -11.11
C ALA A 126 11.28 -17.31 -10.83
N GLN A 127 11.78 -18.03 -11.83
CA GLN A 127 12.19 -19.42 -11.67
C GLN A 127 13.32 -19.61 -10.65
N HIS A 128 14.27 -18.68 -10.61
CA HIS A 128 15.34 -18.68 -9.61
C HIS A 128 14.82 -18.28 -8.23
N ASN A 129 14.01 -17.23 -8.18
CA ASN A 129 13.53 -16.63 -6.93
C ASN A 129 12.53 -17.55 -6.20
N VAL A 130 11.74 -18.32 -6.94
CA VAL A 130 10.69 -19.23 -6.41
C VAL A 130 10.85 -20.63 -7.00
N PRO A 131 11.83 -21.43 -6.55
CA PRO A 131 12.17 -22.73 -7.17
C PRO A 131 11.02 -23.74 -7.20
N GLY A 132 10.02 -23.60 -6.34
CA GLY A 132 8.84 -24.49 -6.28
C GLY A 132 7.72 -24.10 -7.23
N ALA A 133 7.79 -22.97 -7.92
CA ALA A 133 6.76 -22.52 -8.85
C ALA A 133 7.07 -22.93 -10.30
N ALA A 134 6.06 -23.43 -11.00
CA ALA A 134 6.14 -23.61 -12.45
C ALA A 134 5.97 -22.25 -13.13
N VAL A 135 6.86 -21.90 -14.07
CA VAL A 135 6.75 -20.65 -14.83
C VAL A 135 6.71 -20.92 -16.31
N LEU A 136 5.92 -20.13 -17.05
CA LEU A 136 5.80 -20.23 -18.50
C LEU A 136 5.67 -18.86 -19.15
N ARG A 137 6.08 -18.77 -20.43
CA ARG A 137 5.88 -17.54 -21.19
C ARG A 137 4.49 -17.55 -21.84
N ALA A 138 3.61 -16.66 -21.39
CA ALA A 138 2.26 -16.53 -21.94
C ALA A 138 1.76 -15.08 -21.82
N ASP A 139 0.84 -14.72 -22.71
CA ASP A 139 0.09 -13.48 -22.64
C ASP A 139 -1.03 -13.61 -21.60
N ALA A 140 -1.11 -12.65 -20.69
CA ALA A 140 -2.13 -12.59 -19.65
C ALA A 140 -3.57 -12.54 -20.20
N LEU A 141 -3.77 -12.07 -21.41
CA LEU A 141 -5.08 -12.04 -22.08
C LEU A 141 -5.46 -13.35 -22.78
N VAL A 142 -4.56 -14.35 -22.80
CA VAL A 142 -4.79 -15.65 -23.43
C VAL A 142 -4.82 -16.73 -22.35
N PRO A 143 -6.00 -17.17 -21.86
CA PRO A 143 -6.11 -18.18 -20.82
C PRO A 143 -5.44 -19.51 -21.22
N CYS A 144 -4.40 -19.91 -20.48
CA CYS A 144 -3.64 -21.13 -20.74
C CYS A 144 -3.76 -22.20 -19.63
N THR A 145 -4.51 -21.92 -18.55
CA THR A 145 -4.81 -22.87 -17.46
C THR A 145 -6.31 -23.04 -17.27
N ARG A 146 -6.69 -24.14 -16.60
CA ARG A 146 -8.08 -24.44 -16.22
C ARG A 146 -8.15 -24.83 -14.75
N GLY A 147 -9.27 -24.50 -14.09
CA GLY A 147 -9.50 -24.86 -12.69
C GLY A 147 -8.59 -24.14 -11.70
N THR A 148 -7.95 -23.04 -12.10
CA THR A 148 -7.13 -22.20 -11.22
C THR A 148 -7.83 -20.88 -10.91
N VAL A 149 -7.61 -20.34 -9.73
CA VAL A 149 -7.80 -18.93 -9.44
C VAL A 149 -6.78 -18.14 -10.24
N VAL A 150 -7.21 -17.06 -10.87
CA VAL A 150 -6.33 -16.17 -11.63
C VAL A 150 -5.92 -15.01 -10.74
N LEU A 151 -4.62 -14.83 -10.56
CA LEU A 151 -4.03 -13.66 -9.89
C LEU A 151 -3.42 -12.77 -10.96
N ALA A 152 -3.65 -11.45 -10.88
CA ALA A 152 -3.08 -10.50 -11.82
C ALA A 152 -2.68 -9.17 -11.13
N ASP A 153 -1.57 -8.60 -11.58
CA ASP A 153 -1.09 -7.26 -11.20
C ASP A 153 -0.80 -6.44 -12.45
N PRO A 154 -1.86 -5.88 -13.12
CA PRO A 154 -1.67 -5.08 -14.31
C PRO A 154 -0.78 -3.87 -14.05
N ALA A 155 0.32 -3.76 -14.79
CA ALA A 155 1.24 -2.65 -14.68
C ALA A 155 0.64 -1.35 -15.25
N ARG A 156 1.13 -0.21 -14.82
CA ARG A 156 0.83 1.07 -15.48
C ARG A 156 1.60 1.13 -16.80
N ARG A 157 0.94 1.57 -17.89
CA ARG A 157 1.66 1.81 -19.15
C ARG A 157 2.86 2.73 -18.91
N SER A 158 4.00 2.39 -19.50
CA SER A 158 5.25 3.15 -19.39
C SER A 158 5.06 4.59 -19.90
N GLY A 159 5.16 5.56 -18.99
CA GLY A 159 4.97 6.99 -19.28
C GLY A 159 4.97 7.82 -18.00
N GLY A 160 5.13 7.21 -16.83
CA GLY A 160 5.40 7.91 -15.56
C GLY A 160 4.24 8.67 -14.94
N ARG A 161 3.10 8.85 -15.62
CA ARG A 161 1.91 9.47 -15.03
C ARG A 161 1.04 8.42 -14.34
N ARG A 162 0.68 8.71 -13.08
CA ARG A 162 -0.35 7.93 -12.36
C ARG A 162 -1.67 8.04 -13.11
N THR A 163 -2.09 6.99 -13.79
CA THR A 163 -3.42 6.92 -14.40
C THR A 163 -4.41 6.31 -13.40
N HIS A 164 -5.62 6.86 -13.39
CA HIS A 164 -6.78 6.30 -12.71
C HIS A 164 -7.75 5.64 -13.70
N ASP A 165 -7.35 5.53 -14.98
CA ASP A 165 -8.13 4.89 -16.02
C ASP A 165 -7.80 3.38 -16.05
N PRO A 166 -8.76 2.49 -15.76
CA PRO A 166 -8.57 1.05 -15.82
C PRO A 166 -8.16 0.53 -17.21
N ALA A 167 -8.59 1.20 -18.28
CA ALA A 167 -8.25 0.84 -19.66
C ALA A 167 -6.79 1.20 -20.02
N ALA A 168 -6.14 2.05 -19.22
CA ALA A 168 -4.75 2.43 -19.43
C ALA A 168 -3.75 1.55 -18.66
N LEU A 169 -4.19 0.47 -18.03
CA LEU A 169 -3.33 -0.56 -17.43
C LEU A 169 -2.78 -1.51 -18.49
N GLU A 170 -1.74 -2.27 -18.15
CA GLU A 170 -1.14 -3.28 -19.05
C GLU A 170 -0.98 -4.62 -18.30
N PRO A 171 -1.81 -5.64 -18.65
CA PRO A 171 -2.91 -5.58 -19.62
C PRO A 171 -4.06 -4.66 -19.15
N PRO A 172 -4.90 -4.14 -20.09
CA PRO A 172 -6.09 -3.36 -19.74
C PRO A 172 -7.03 -4.17 -18.83
N LEU A 173 -7.48 -3.56 -17.75
CA LEU A 173 -8.32 -4.26 -16.77
C LEU A 173 -9.65 -4.80 -17.35
N PRO A 174 -10.37 -4.04 -18.22
CA PRO A 174 -11.57 -4.59 -18.87
C PRO A 174 -11.29 -5.85 -19.70
N ASP A 175 -10.20 -5.84 -20.47
CA ASP A 175 -9.82 -6.96 -21.33
C ASP A 175 -9.42 -8.20 -20.50
N LEU A 176 -8.74 -7.97 -19.36
CA LEU A 176 -8.39 -9.03 -18.41
C LEU A 176 -9.65 -9.66 -17.79
N ILE A 177 -10.60 -8.84 -17.35
CA ILE A 177 -11.88 -9.33 -16.80
C ILE A 177 -12.63 -10.16 -17.83
N ASP A 178 -12.67 -9.70 -19.09
CA ASP A 178 -13.34 -10.40 -20.18
C ASP A 178 -12.65 -11.72 -20.53
N ALA A 179 -11.32 -11.76 -20.57
CA ALA A 179 -10.55 -12.97 -20.86
C ALA A 179 -10.78 -14.08 -19.83
N TYR A 180 -11.06 -13.74 -18.59
CA TYR A 180 -11.28 -14.68 -17.49
C TYR A 180 -12.72 -14.71 -16.97
N ARG A 181 -13.68 -14.27 -17.77
CA ARG A 181 -15.11 -14.28 -17.42
C ARG A 181 -15.56 -15.66 -16.93
N GLY A 182 -16.23 -15.69 -15.76
CA GLY A 182 -16.73 -16.92 -15.15
C GLY A 182 -15.67 -17.74 -14.39
N ARG A 183 -14.47 -17.20 -14.21
CA ARG A 183 -13.41 -17.80 -13.36
C ARG A 183 -13.21 -16.97 -12.10
N ASP A 184 -12.70 -17.62 -11.06
CA ASP A 184 -12.22 -16.92 -9.87
C ASP A 184 -11.00 -16.05 -10.22
N LEU A 185 -11.08 -14.76 -9.91
CA LEU A 185 -10.13 -13.74 -10.30
C LEU A 185 -9.80 -12.83 -9.11
N ALA A 186 -8.52 -12.62 -8.85
CA ALA A 186 -8.00 -11.63 -7.91
C ALA A 186 -7.11 -10.65 -8.69
N VAL A 187 -7.49 -9.37 -8.76
CA VAL A 187 -6.74 -8.36 -9.52
C VAL A 187 -6.25 -7.24 -8.61
N LYS A 188 -4.95 -7.07 -8.54
CA LYS A 188 -4.34 -5.95 -7.85
C LYS A 188 -4.52 -4.66 -8.66
N CYS A 189 -4.90 -3.61 -7.98
CA CYS A 189 -5.19 -2.31 -8.58
C CYS A 189 -4.60 -1.15 -7.77
N ALA A 190 -4.51 0.00 -8.41
CA ALA A 190 -4.21 1.25 -7.69
C ALA A 190 -5.37 1.60 -6.75
N PRO A 191 -5.11 1.99 -5.50
CA PRO A 191 -6.17 2.32 -4.53
C PRO A 191 -6.94 3.60 -4.87
N GLY A 192 -6.52 4.32 -5.89
CA GLY A 192 -7.17 5.54 -6.38
C GLY A 192 -8.14 5.33 -7.54
N LEU A 193 -8.40 4.10 -7.95
CA LEU A 193 -9.44 3.80 -8.95
C LEU A 193 -10.83 4.17 -8.42
N ASP A 194 -11.71 4.58 -9.32
CA ASP A 194 -13.13 4.76 -9.04
C ASP A 194 -13.84 3.40 -9.17
N PHE A 195 -13.89 2.68 -8.04
CA PHE A 195 -14.43 1.32 -8.01
C PHE A 195 -15.94 1.27 -8.25
N ASP A 196 -16.67 2.35 -7.96
CA ASP A 196 -18.13 2.42 -8.17
C ASP A 196 -18.47 2.49 -9.67
N ARG A 197 -17.56 3.07 -10.47
CA ARG A 197 -17.68 3.11 -11.94
C ARG A 197 -17.21 1.87 -12.65
N LEU A 198 -16.49 1.00 -11.95
CA LEU A 198 -15.91 -0.20 -12.57
C LEU A 198 -16.97 -1.27 -12.91
N GLY A 199 -18.15 -1.23 -12.24
CA GLY A 199 -19.19 -2.26 -12.40
C GLY A 199 -18.72 -3.65 -11.95
N TRP A 200 -17.88 -3.71 -10.91
CA TRP A 200 -17.35 -4.95 -10.37
C TRP A 200 -18.36 -5.61 -9.44
N ASP A 201 -18.76 -6.86 -9.75
CA ASP A 201 -19.77 -7.59 -8.97
C ASP A 201 -19.25 -8.27 -7.70
N GLY A 202 -17.94 -8.28 -7.50
CA GLY A 202 -17.27 -8.91 -6.36
C GLY A 202 -16.89 -7.91 -5.28
N GLU A 203 -15.94 -8.34 -4.44
CA GLU A 203 -15.42 -7.55 -3.33
C GLU A 203 -14.26 -6.65 -3.78
N VAL A 204 -14.21 -5.42 -3.30
CA VAL A 204 -13.05 -4.52 -3.39
C VAL A 204 -12.41 -4.42 -2.02
N GLU A 205 -11.19 -4.89 -1.89
CA GLU A 205 -10.38 -4.78 -0.68
C GLU A 205 -9.33 -3.68 -0.85
N VAL A 206 -9.29 -2.73 0.08
CA VAL A 206 -8.21 -1.72 0.18
C VAL A 206 -7.29 -2.09 1.33
N VAL A 207 -5.98 -2.13 1.06
CA VAL A 207 -4.98 -2.57 2.03
C VAL A 207 -4.03 -1.43 2.38
N SER A 208 -3.83 -1.20 3.67
CA SER A 208 -2.77 -0.34 4.20
C SER A 208 -1.71 -1.16 4.94
N LEU A 209 -0.50 -0.64 4.99
CA LEU A 209 0.61 -1.18 5.77
C LEU A 209 1.32 -0.01 6.47
N ASP A 210 1.44 -0.08 7.80
CA ASP A 210 2.04 0.95 8.65
C ASP A 210 1.42 2.34 8.40
N GLY A 211 0.07 2.40 8.35
CA GLY A 211 -0.70 3.64 8.11
C GLY A 211 -0.66 4.18 6.69
N GLY A 212 0.05 3.53 5.77
CA GLY A 212 0.10 3.93 4.36
C GLY A 212 -0.72 3.00 3.46
N VAL A 213 -1.69 3.55 2.72
CA VAL A 213 -2.45 2.76 1.72
C VAL A 213 -1.49 2.28 0.63
N ARG A 214 -1.48 0.98 0.38
CA ARG A 214 -0.57 0.31 -0.57
C ARG A 214 -1.24 0.01 -1.89
N GLU A 215 -2.41 -0.61 -1.83
CA GLU A 215 -3.10 -1.12 -3.00
C GLU A 215 -4.59 -1.33 -2.75
N ALA A 216 -5.31 -1.65 -3.81
CA ALA A 216 -6.59 -2.31 -3.75
C ALA A 216 -6.52 -3.66 -4.48
N CYS A 217 -7.36 -4.61 -4.10
CA CYS A 217 -7.51 -5.89 -4.77
C CYS A 217 -9.00 -6.12 -5.09
N LEU A 218 -9.28 -6.46 -6.33
CA LEU A 218 -10.60 -6.89 -6.79
C LEU A 218 -10.69 -8.40 -6.62
N TRP A 219 -11.66 -8.88 -5.88
CA TRP A 219 -11.93 -10.30 -5.66
C TRP A 219 -13.24 -10.69 -6.36
N SER A 220 -13.20 -11.68 -7.22
CA SER A 220 -14.43 -12.19 -7.86
C SER A 220 -15.44 -12.71 -6.83
N PRO A 221 -16.73 -12.86 -7.19
CA PRO A 221 -17.75 -13.35 -6.24
C PRO A 221 -17.40 -14.67 -5.57
N GLY A 222 -16.73 -15.59 -6.27
CA GLY A 222 -16.28 -16.88 -5.71
C GLY A 222 -15.16 -16.78 -4.67
N LEU A 223 -14.50 -15.62 -4.57
CA LEU A 223 -13.45 -15.32 -3.60
C LEU A 223 -13.88 -14.27 -2.55
N SER A 224 -15.05 -13.66 -2.73
CA SER A 224 -15.57 -12.64 -1.84
C SER A 224 -16.09 -13.25 -0.52
N GLY A 225 -16.07 -12.47 0.55
CA GLY A 225 -16.78 -12.82 1.77
C GLY A 225 -18.30 -12.82 1.55
N ALA A 226 -19.04 -13.63 2.31
CA ALA A 226 -20.48 -13.66 2.20
C ALA A 226 -21.11 -12.29 2.51
N GLY A 227 -21.78 -11.70 1.52
CA GLY A 227 -22.40 -10.38 1.62
C GLY A 227 -21.41 -9.20 1.66
N VAL A 228 -20.12 -9.43 1.40
CA VAL A 228 -19.10 -8.38 1.42
C VAL A 228 -18.83 -7.88 0.00
N THR A 229 -18.96 -6.55 -0.19
CA THR A 229 -18.56 -5.86 -1.43
C THR A 229 -17.41 -4.89 -1.21
N ARG A 230 -17.19 -4.44 0.03
CA ARG A 230 -16.10 -3.54 0.44
C ARG A 230 -15.37 -4.09 1.67
N ARG A 231 -14.06 -4.05 1.63
CA ARG A 231 -13.18 -4.40 2.76
C ARG A 231 -12.05 -3.39 2.90
N ALA A 232 -11.73 -3.04 4.12
CA ALA A 232 -10.47 -2.39 4.46
C ALA A 232 -9.66 -3.33 5.34
N SER A 233 -8.41 -3.58 4.96
CA SER A 233 -7.46 -4.39 5.72
C SER A 233 -6.27 -3.52 6.11
N VAL A 234 -6.03 -3.42 7.42
CA VAL A 234 -4.96 -2.62 7.99
C VAL A 234 -3.92 -3.56 8.59
N LEU A 235 -2.69 -3.45 8.08
CA LEU A 235 -1.58 -4.31 8.43
C LEU A 235 -0.48 -3.50 9.11
N GLY A 236 0.20 -4.11 10.08
CA GLY A 236 1.43 -3.62 10.67
C GLY A 236 2.62 -4.49 10.30
N SER A 237 3.80 -3.89 10.15
CA SER A 237 5.06 -4.63 9.97
C SER A 237 5.44 -5.45 11.21
N ASP A 238 4.83 -5.17 12.35
CA ASP A 238 4.92 -5.95 13.60
C ASP A 238 4.06 -7.22 13.60
N GLY A 239 3.32 -7.50 12.52
CA GLY A 239 2.42 -8.63 12.38
C GLY A 239 0.99 -8.37 12.85
N THR A 240 0.67 -7.16 13.31
CA THR A 240 -0.72 -6.78 13.61
C THR A 240 -1.54 -6.72 12.33
N ALA A 241 -2.79 -7.18 12.38
CA ALA A 241 -3.71 -7.11 11.26
C ALA A 241 -5.16 -7.06 11.76
N TRP A 242 -5.97 -6.21 11.14
CA TRP A 242 -7.42 -6.19 11.34
C TRP A 242 -8.14 -5.76 10.07
N THR A 243 -9.40 -6.10 9.97
CA THR A 243 -10.25 -5.78 8.82
C THR A 243 -11.59 -5.21 9.27
N VAL A 244 -12.22 -4.41 8.41
CA VAL A 244 -13.62 -3.98 8.52
C VAL A 244 -14.28 -4.14 7.16
N THR A 245 -15.56 -4.52 7.15
CA THR A 245 -16.34 -4.79 5.93
C THR A 245 -17.67 -4.08 5.95
N ASP A 246 -18.30 -3.96 4.79
CA ASP A 246 -19.65 -3.44 4.62
C ASP A 246 -20.78 -4.41 5.04
N ALA A 247 -20.42 -5.63 5.43
CA ALA A 247 -21.36 -6.57 6.07
C ALA A 247 -21.55 -6.29 7.57
N GLU A 248 -20.77 -5.38 8.14
CA GLU A 248 -20.90 -4.96 9.54
C GLU A 248 -21.92 -3.82 9.67
N ASP A 249 -22.31 -3.53 10.90
CA ASP A 249 -23.22 -2.43 11.21
C ASP A 249 -22.57 -1.08 10.85
N ASP A 250 -23.37 -0.14 10.34
CA ASP A 250 -22.95 1.23 10.01
C ASP A 250 -23.82 2.30 10.70
N ASP A 251 -24.72 1.89 11.61
CA ASP A 251 -25.55 2.82 12.38
C ASP A 251 -24.73 3.53 13.44
N ILE A 252 -24.62 4.84 13.31
CA ILE A 252 -23.84 5.71 14.20
C ILE A 252 -24.69 6.90 14.64
N PRO A 253 -24.54 7.35 15.90
CA PRO A 253 -25.28 8.48 16.39
C PRO A 253 -24.86 9.80 15.75
N GLU A 254 -25.81 10.73 15.61
CA GLU A 254 -25.52 12.13 15.30
C GLU A 254 -25.44 12.92 16.61
N ARG A 255 -24.24 13.41 16.94
CA ARG A 255 -23.93 14.13 18.18
C ARG A 255 -22.98 15.29 17.91
N ALA A 256 -22.91 16.21 18.90
CA ALA A 256 -21.82 17.18 18.98
C ALA A 256 -20.45 16.46 19.07
N PRO A 257 -19.33 17.13 18.74
CA PRO A 257 -18.00 16.55 18.90
C PRO A 257 -17.79 16.02 20.33
N GLY A 258 -17.19 14.82 20.44
CA GLY A 258 -16.76 14.22 21.69
C GLY A 258 -15.43 14.80 22.19
N GLU A 259 -14.75 14.08 23.09
CA GLU A 259 -13.45 14.53 23.63
C GLU A 259 -12.30 14.41 22.62
N TRP A 260 -12.43 13.57 21.61
CA TRP A 260 -11.36 13.24 20.70
C TRP A 260 -11.79 13.38 19.23
N ILE A 261 -10.84 13.83 18.39
CA ILE A 261 -10.88 13.63 16.94
C ILE A 261 -10.07 12.38 16.61
N ILE A 262 -10.65 11.48 15.84
CA ILE A 262 -10.01 10.25 15.37
C ILE A 262 -9.81 10.34 13.85
N ASP A 263 -8.61 10.07 13.39
CA ASP A 263 -8.27 9.99 11.96
C ASP A 263 -8.20 8.52 11.56
N PRO A 264 -9.25 7.96 10.92
CA PRO A 264 -9.25 6.56 10.51
C PRO A 264 -8.14 6.25 9.52
N ASP A 265 -7.69 5.01 9.51
CA ASP A 265 -6.71 4.56 8.52
C ASP A 265 -7.17 4.83 7.08
N GLY A 266 -6.22 5.14 6.22
CA GLY A 266 -6.50 5.47 4.83
C GLY A 266 -7.22 4.36 4.05
N ALA A 267 -7.03 3.08 4.42
CA ALA A 267 -7.76 1.98 3.81
C ALA A 267 -9.25 2.03 4.15
N VAL A 268 -9.61 2.33 5.40
CA VAL A 268 -11.00 2.50 5.85
C VAL A 268 -11.69 3.62 5.08
N VAL A 269 -10.98 4.75 4.93
CA VAL A 269 -11.50 5.91 4.18
C VAL A 269 -11.70 5.59 2.70
N ARG A 270 -10.72 4.94 2.08
CA ARG A 270 -10.76 4.59 0.65
C ARG A 270 -11.77 3.51 0.31
N ALA A 271 -11.98 2.55 1.21
CA ALA A 271 -12.99 1.53 1.04
C ALA A 271 -14.43 2.05 1.28
N GLY A 272 -14.59 3.29 1.78
CA GLY A 272 -15.90 3.86 2.11
C GLY A 272 -16.51 3.34 3.42
N LEU A 273 -15.68 2.77 4.30
CA LEU A 273 -16.13 2.04 5.51
C LEU A 273 -16.00 2.85 6.80
N VAL A 274 -15.99 4.18 6.70
CA VAL A 274 -15.83 5.08 7.86
C VAL A 274 -16.93 4.88 8.88
N ARG A 275 -18.19 4.70 8.44
CA ARG A 275 -19.36 4.49 9.33
C ARG A 275 -19.30 3.12 10.01
N HIS A 276 -18.99 2.05 9.26
CA HIS A 276 -18.82 0.69 9.81
C HIS A 276 -17.72 0.65 10.88
N TYR A 277 -16.58 1.29 10.59
CA TYR A 277 -15.50 1.44 11.56
C TYR A 277 -15.97 2.23 12.81
N ALA A 278 -16.72 3.32 12.61
CA ALA A 278 -17.24 4.12 13.70
C ALA A 278 -18.24 3.31 14.56
N ALA A 279 -19.17 2.59 13.96
CA ALA A 279 -20.14 1.74 14.67
C ALA A 279 -19.43 0.69 15.54
N ARG A 280 -18.44 -0.02 14.97
CA ARG A 280 -17.64 -1.02 15.69
C ARG A 280 -16.98 -0.46 16.96
N HIS A 281 -16.58 0.81 16.94
CA HIS A 281 -15.82 1.42 18.03
C HIS A 281 -16.60 2.44 18.87
N GLY A 282 -17.93 2.54 18.66
CA GLY A 282 -18.77 3.50 19.40
C GLY A 282 -18.44 4.95 19.11
N LEU A 283 -17.92 5.25 17.92
CA LEU A 283 -17.57 6.58 17.44
C LEU A 283 -18.69 7.16 16.58
N TRP A 284 -18.59 8.45 16.23
CA TRP A 284 -19.49 9.10 15.28
C TRP A 284 -18.75 10.09 14.39
N GLN A 285 -19.39 10.52 13.30
CA GLN A 285 -18.79 11.47 12.36
C GLN A 285 -19.01 12.92 12.81
N LEU A 286 -18.02 13.77 12.49
CA LEU A 286 -18.17 15.23 12.63
C LEU A 286 -19.10 15.81 11.56
N ASP A 287 -19.05 15.23 10.36
CA ASP A 287 -19.88 15.59 9.20
C ASP A 287 -20.00 14.33 8.30
N PRO A 288 -21.18 14.01 7.75
CA PRO A 288 -21.39 12.80 6.94
C PRO A 288 -20.48 12.69 5.70
N ARG A 289 -19.92 13.81 5.24
CA ARG A 289 -19.02 13.87 4.08
C ARG A 289 -17.54 14.02 4.44
N ILE A 290 -17.22 13.90 5.72
CA ILE A 290 -15.86 14.04 6.23
C ILE A 290 -15.46 12.76 6.96
N ALA A 291 -14.28 12.22 6.64
CA ALA A 291 -13.82 10.97 7.21
C ALA A 291 -13.32 11.09 8.67
N TYR A 292 -13.14 12.31 9.21
CA TYR A 292 -12.82 12.44 10.62
C TYR A 292 -13.96 11.94 11.48
N LEU A 293 -13.61 11.11 12.44
CA LEU A 293 -14.51 10.62 13.49
C LEU A 293 -14.26 11.37 14.79
N THR A 294 -15.21 11.24 15.70
CA THR A 294 -15.08 11.77 17.05
C THR A 294 -15.66 10.77 18.04
N GLY A 295 -15.25 10.87 19.29
CA GLY A 295 -15.70 10.00 20.37
C GLY A 295 -15.14 10.44 21.70
N ASP A 296 -15.53 9.72 22.76
CA ASP A 296 -15.08 9.99 24.13
C ASP A 296 -13.86 9.12 24.51
N SER A 297 -13.45 8.23 23.61
CA SER A 297 -12.25 7.38 23.71
C SER A 297 -11.60 7.18 22.36
N VAL A 298 -10.36 6.73 22.37
CA VAL A 298 -9.59 6.42 21.14
C VAL A 298 -9.42 4.91 21.07
N PRO A 299 -9.79 4.25 19.97
CA PRO A 299 -9.53 2.83 19.76
C PRO A 299 -8.02 2.51 19.79
N ASP A 300 -7.67 1.30 20.21
CA ASP A 300 -6.28 0.84 20.26
C ASP A 300 -5.62 0.89 18.88
N GLY A 301 -4.36 1.32 18.85
CA GLY A 301 -3.58 1.39 17.62
C GLY A 301 -3.99 2.51 16.65
N VAL A 302 -4.96 3.34 16.99
CA VAL A 302 -5.48 4.41 16.14
C VAL A 302 -4.97 5.78 16.60
N ARG A 303 -4.86 6.68 15.65
CA ARG A 303 -4.43 8.05 15.91
C ARG A 303 -5.59 8.92 16.37
N GLY A 304 -5.55 9.36 17.62
CA GLY A 304 -6.52 10.27 18.24
C GLY A 304 -5.89 11.60 18.65
N PHE A 305 -6.70 12.67 18.62
CA PHE A 305 -6.32 14.02 19.00
C PHE A 305 -7.29 14.54 20.05
N ARG A 306 -6.84 14.70 21.29
CA ARG A 306 -7.69 15.21 22.38
C ARG A 306 -8.01 16.67 22.15
N ILE A 307 -9.29 17.00 22.05
CA ILE A 307 -9.76 18.37 21.83
C ILE A 307 -9.51 19.21 23.07
N LEU A 308 -8.85 20.34 22.90
CA LEU A 308 -8.67 21.38 23.91
C LEU A 308 -9.62 22.55 23.67
N GLU A 309 -9.83 22.90 22.39
CA GLU A 309 -10.67 24.03 22.00
C GLU A 309 -11.22 23.83 20.59
N GLN A 310 -12.45 24.28 20.36
CA GLN A 310 -13.09 24.33 19.05
C GLN A 310 -13.39 25.77 18.66
N VAL A 311 -12.95 26.19 17.49
CA VAL A 311 -13.19 27.56 17.01
C VAL A 311 -13.70 27.58 15.57
N LYS A 312 -14.48 28.59 15.22
CA LYS A 312 -14.77 28.87 13.82
C LYS A 312 -13.48 29.19 13.10
N TYR A 313 -13.23 28.46 11.99
CA TYR A 313 -11.98 28.63 11.28
C TYR A 313 -11.88 30.01 10.64
N SER A 314 -10.83 30.73 10.99
CA SER A 314 -10.20 31.82 10.27
C SER A 314 -8.72 31.86 10.67
N GLU A 315 -7.84 32.34 9.77
CA GLU A 315 -6.40 32.47 10.10
C GLU A 315 -6.18 33.32 11.35
N LYS A 316 -7.01 34.35 11.55
CA LYS A 316 -6.93 35.25 12.70
C LYS A 316 -7.35 34.55 14.00
N SER A 317 -8.52 33.91 14.04
CA SER A 317 -9.00 33.23 15.27
C SER A 317 -8.08 32.06 15.62
N LEU A 318 -7.66 31.26 14.65
CA LEU A 318 -6.76 30.15 14.88
C LEU A 318 -5.41 30.62 15.48
N ARG A 319 -4.82 31.69 14.93
CA ARG A 319 -3.58 32.27 15.47
C ARG A 319 -3.75 32.79 16.92
N GLN A 320 -4.88 33.42 17.21
CA GLN A 320 -5.15 33.94 18.55
C GLN A 320 -5.28 32.79 19.56
N GLU A 321 -6.01 31.77 19.25
CA GLU A 321 -6.19 30.62 20.14
C GLU A 321 -4.89 29.82 20.34
N LEU A 322 -4.13 29.59 19.26
CA LEU A 322 -2.83 28.93 19.38
C LEU A 322 -1.86 29.74 20.29
N ALA A 323 -1.91 31.05 20.23
CA ALA A 323 -1.10 31.91 21.14
C ALA A 323 -1.59 31.77 22.60
N ARG A 324 -2.91 31.70 22.85
CA ARG A 324 -3.47 31.47 24.20
C ARG A 324 -3.07 30.12 24.78
N HIS A 325 -2.93 29.10 23.93
CA HIS A 325 -2.46 27.77 24.32
C HIS A 325 -0.94 27.63 24.37
N ASP A 326 -0.17 28.72 24.23
CA ASP A 326 1.30 28.75 24.23
C ASP A 326 1.92 27.83 23.17
N CYS A 327 1.31 27.79 21.97
CA CYS A 327 1.74 26.91 20.87
C CYS A 327 3.01 27.44 20.19
N GLY A 328 4.06 26.62 20.15
CA GLY A 328 5.31 26.89 19.44
C GLY A 328 5.47 26.03 18.17
N VAL A 329 4.93 24.82 18.21
CA VAL A 329 4.94 23.88 17.07
C VAL A 329 3.53 23.34 16.86
N ALA A 330 3.03 23.41 15.63
CA ALA A 330 1.72 22.85 15.28
C ALA A 330 1.85 21.80 14.19
N GLU A 331 1.29 20.61 14.42
CA GLU A 331 0.91 19.70 13.36
C GLU A 331 -0.44 20.16 12.79
N ILE A 332 -0.57 20.28 11.47
CA ILE A 332 -1.79 20.77 10.84
C ILE A 332 -2.35 19.68 9.93
N LEU A 333 -3.56 19.23 10.25
CA LEU A 333 -4.33 18.26 9.49
C LEU A 333 -5.54 18.98 8.87
N VAL A 334 -5.84 18.67 7.60
CA VAL A 334 -6.91 19.37 6.86
C VAL A 334 -7.74 18.36 6.07
N ARG A 335 -9.07 18.43 6.22
CA ARG A 335 -10.02 17.69 5.38
C ARG A 335 -11.28 18.51 5.10
N GLY A 336 -11.74 18.52 3.86
CA GLY A 336 -13.02 19.12 3.45
C GLY A 336 -13.08 20.64 3.43
N VAL A 337 -11.94 21.31 3.56
CA VAL A 337 -11.77 22.77 3.37
C VAL A 337 -10.56 23.03 2.49
N ASP A 338 -10.61 24.14 1.76
CA ASP A 338 -9.49 24.56 0.88
C ASP A 338 -8.45 25.36 1.69
N VAL A 339 -7.59 24.61 2.38
CA VAL A 339 -6.50 25.16 3.20
C VAL A 339 -5.24 24.35 2.96
N ASP A 340 -4.19 25.01 2.50
CA ASP A 340 -2.86 24.41 2.40
C ASP A 340 -2.10 24.59 3.71
N PRO A 341 -1.75 23.49 4.43
CA PRO A 341 -0.97 23.54 5.66
C PRO A 341 0.38 24.23 5.52
N ALA A 342 1.05 24.10 4.37
CA ALA A 342 2.35 24.73 4.13
C ALA A 342 2.23 26.25 4.00
N VAL A 343 1.17 26.74 3.37
CA VAL A 343 0.85 28.17 3.24
C VAL A 343 0.34 28.75 4.57
N LEU A 344 -0.45 27.98 5.32
CA LEU A 344 -1.02 28.43 6.59
C LEU A 344 0.03 28.56 7.69
N ARG A 345 0.95 27.60 7.80
CA ARG A 345 1.95 27.51 8.89
C ARG A 345 2.69 28.82 9.17
N PRO A 346 3.32 29.49 8.18
CA PRO A 346 4.05 30.75 8.45
C PRO A 346 3.13 31.90 8.91
N LYS A 347 1.84 31.89 8.50
CA LYS A 347 0.86 32.92 8.87
C LYS A 347 0.43 32.82 10.35
N LEU A 348 0.55 31.63 10.94
CA LEU A 348 0.20 31.41 12.34
C LEU A 348 1.18 32.07 13.31
N LYS A 349 2.43 32.37 12.91
CA LYS A 349 3.45 33.06 13.68
C LYS A 349 3.63 32.47 15.08
N LEU A 350 3.74 31.16 15.17
CA LEU A 350 3.88 30.40 16.42
C LEU A 350 5.15 30.82 17.17
N ARG A 351 5.05 31.07 18.50
CA ARG A 351 6.15 31.53 19.34
C ARG A 351 6.16 30.90 20.73
N GLY A 352 5.21 30.00 21.02
CA GLY A 352 5.08 29.36 22.34
C GLY A 352 6.07 28.23 22.57
N SER A 353 5.90 27.53 23.67
CA SER A 353 6.74 26.40 24.10
C SER A 353 6.12 25.04 23.85
N ARG A 354 4.80 24.97 23.61
CA ARG A 354 4.05 23.70 23.50
C ARG A 354 3.94 23.23 22.06
N SER A 355 3.96 21.91 21.87
CA SER A 355 3.55 21.28 20.62
C SER A 355 2.06 20.96 20.70
N LEU A 356 1.30 21.31 19.66
CA LEU A 356 -0.13 21.02 19.54
C LEU A 356 -0.46 20.45 18.16
N SER A 357 -1.60 19.77 18.04
CA SER A 357 -2.18 19.39 16.76
C SER A 357 -3.38 20.29 16.44
N VAL A 358 -3.54 20.64 15.17
CA VAL A 358 -4.67 21.45 14.67
C VAL A 358 -5.38 20.66 13.61
N VAL A 359 -6.64 20.32 13.83
CA VAL A 359 -7.49 19.66 12.85
C VAL A 359 -8.44 20.68 12.26
N ILE A 360 -8.27 21.00 10.99
CA ILE A 360 -9.11 21.95 10.25
C ILE A 360 -10.04 21.16 9.34
N THR A 361 -11.33 21.37 9.52
CA THR A 361 -12.34 20.65 8.79
C THR A 361 -13.59 21.54 8.60
N ARG A 362 -14.66 20.95 8.07
CA ARG A 362 -15.97 21.61 8.09
C ARG A 362 -17.01 20.73 8.82
N ILE A 363 -17.98 21.39 9.38
CA ILE A 363 -19.22 20.79 9.91
C ILE A 363 -20.38 21.51 9.21
N GLY A 364 -21.12 20.79 8.41
CA GLY A 364 -22.13 21.37 7.51
C GLY A 364 -21.48 22.32 6.49
N ARG A 365 -21.77 23.61 6.57
CA ARG A 365 -21.21 24.66 5.72
C ARG A 365 -20.11 25.48 6.41
N ALA A 366 -19.86 25.27 7.69
CA ALA A 366 -18.94 26.06 8.47
C ALA A 366 -17.54 25.42 8.54
N GLY A 367 -16.51 26.18 8.22
CA GLY A 367 -15.13 25.80 8.52
C GLY A 367 -14.89 25.86 10.05
N VAL A 368 -14.33 24.80 10.59
CA VAL A 368 -14.05 24.62 12.03
C VAL A 368 -12.61 24.20 12.20
N ALA A 369 -11.95 24.71 13.21
CA ALA A 369 -10.64 24.25 13.65
C ALA A 369 -10.71 23.73 15.09
N PHE A 370 -10.17 22.54 15.30
CA PHE A 370 -9.97 21.95 16.61
C PHE A 370 -8.50 22.10 17.00
N ILE A 371 -8.24 22.72 18.14
CA ILE A 371 -6.92 22.74 18.75
C ILE A 371 -6.86 21.55 19.70
N CYS A 372 -5.90 20.68 19.47
CA CYS A 372 -5.77 19.42 20.17
C CYS A 372 -4.43 19.29 20.87
N ALA A 373 -4.41 18.57 21.98
CA ALA A 373 -3.17 18.18 22.61
C ALA A 373 -2.31 17.38 21.63
N SER A 374 -1.01 17.65 21.58
CA SER A 374 -0.09 16.76 20.88
C SER A 374 -0.07 15.40 21.58
N ARG A 375 0.10 14.35 20.80
CA ARG A 375 0.36 13.01 21.36
C ARG A 375 1.68 13.06 22.13
N PRO A 376 1.76 12.47 23.33
CA PRO A 376 3.02 12.28 24.02
C PRO A 376 3.99 11.42 23.20
#